data_bffd7681c73ffe808d928caaa3d89d9c
#
_entry.id   bffd7681c73ffe808d928caaa3d89d9c
#
_cell.length_a   1.000
_cell.length_b   1.000
_cell.length_c   1.000
_cell.angle_alpha   90.00
_cell.angle_beta   90.00
_cell.angle_gamma   90.00
#
_symmetry.space_group_name_H-M   'P 1'
#
loop_
_entity.id
_entity.type
_entity.pdbx_description
1 polymer ?
#
loop_
_entity_poly.entity_id
_entity_poly.type
_entity_poly.pdbx_seq_one_letter_code
_entity_poly.pdbx_strand_id
1 'polypeptide(L)'
;MIKLKQLVAELKYSEHMRIHMSKTPFELEKRIFTQRATMKPSGFWYGFGNEWIDWVRSEMPDWEGKYIYEVDIGNTNVLKIDTHFDLMKFHRKYAERKQIARDDLLDWSEVAKEYDGIEINPYQWEARNQYMWYYGWDVASGCIWRLNNVKLKLITDKGADID
;
A
#
# COMPACT_ATOMS: atom_id res chain seq x y z
N MET A 1 -8.93 27.42 23.28
CA MET A 1 -8.59 26.00 23.57
C MET A 1 -8.93 25.14 22.38
N ILE A 2 -7.99 24.34 21.89
CA ILE A 2 -8.23 23.39 20.81
C ILE A 2 -9.10 22.25 21.37
N LYS A 3 -10.20 21.96 20.67
CA LYS A 3 -11.06 20.84 21.07
C LYS A 3 -10.33 19.53 20.78
N LEU A 4 -10.55 18.52 21.61
CA LEU A 4 -9.94 17.20 21.44
C LEU A 4 -10.18 16.64 20.03
N LYS A 5 -11.36 16.83 19.48
CA LYS A 5 -11.72 16.40 18.13
C LYS A 5 -10.81 17.04 17.05
N GLN A 6 -10.50 18.33 17.20
CA GLN A 6 -9.57 19.03 16.30
C GLN A 6 -8.15 18.49 16.46
N LEU A 7 -7.72 18.29 17.70
CA LEU A 7 -6.38 17.77 17.97
C LEU A 7 -6.19 16.39 17.34
N VAL A 8 -7.16 15.50 17.48
CA VAL A 8 -7.09 14.15 16.88
C VAL A 8 -7.09 14.22 15.36
N ALA A 9 -7.88 15.14 14.77
CA ALA A 9 -7.93 15.32 13.32
C ALA A 9 -6.61 15.86 12.74
N GLU A 10 -5.84 16.59 13.55
CA GLU A 10 -4.55 17.15 13.14
C GLU A 10 -3.37 16.20 13.36
N LEU A 11 -3.56 15.09 14.08
CA LEU A 11 -2.52 14.11 14.30
C LEU A 11 -2.08 13.48 12.98
N LYS A 12 -0.77 13.43 12.79
CA LYS A 12 -0.16 12.84 11.63
C LYS A 12 0.77 11.70 12.03
N TYR A 13 0.74 10.64 11.22
CA TYR A 13 1.63 9.51 11.41
C TYR A 13 2.97 9.78 10.72
N SER A 14 4.04 9.21 11.26
CA SER A 14 5.34 9.28 10.63
C SER A 14 5.28 8.73 9.20
N GLU A 15 6.00 9.36 8.28
CA GLU A 15 6.06 8.95 6.87
C GLU A 15 6.64 7.54 6.65
N HIS A 16 7.26 6.97 7.68
CA HIS A 16 7.80 5.60 7.63
C HIS A 16 6.85 4.57 8.22
N MET A 17 5.81 5.01 8.92
CA MET A 17 4.84 4.12 9.55
C MET A 17 3.90 3.53 8.50
N ARG A 18 3.75 2.21 8.51
CA ARG A 18 2.83 1.50 7.62
C ARG A 18 1.42 1.54 8.21
N ILE A 19 0.47 2.01 7.42
CA ILE A 19 -0.89 2.32 7.88
C ILE A 19 -1.91 1.63 7.00
N HIS A 20 -2.87 0.96 7.64
CA HIS A 20 -4.04 0.39 6.98
C HIS A 20 -5.32 1.00 7.57
N MET A 21 -6.19 1.51 6.70
CA MET A 21 -7.46 2.11 7.10
C MET A 21 -8.63 1.22 6.67
N SER A 22 -9.58 1.00 7.57
CA SER A 22 -10.75 0.16 7.32
C SER A 22 -12.02 0.81 7.84
N LYS A 23 -13.14 0.60 7.13
CA LYS A 23 -14.46 1.07 7.57
C LYS A 23 -15.02 0.26 8.72
N THR A 24 -14.63 -1.01 8.81
CA THR A 24 -15.08 -1.94 9.84
C THR A 24 -13.87 -2.50 10.57
N PRO A 25 -14.05 -3.07 11.77
CA PRO A 25 -12.97 -3.79 12.44
C PRO A 25 -12.41 -4.87 11.50
N PHE A 26 -11.10 -4.98 11.47
CA PHE A 26 -10.41 -5.84 10.51
C PHE A 26 -9.45 -6.78 11.23
N GLU A 27 -9.57 -8.06 10.95
CA GLU A 27 -8.62 -9.08 11.37
C GLU A 27 -7.91 -9.65 10.17
N LEU A 28 -6.58 -9.76 10.26
CA LEU A 28 -5.77 -10.27 9.17
C LEU A 28 -5.66 -11.79 9.25
N GLU A 29 -6.17 -12.47 8.23
CA GLU A 29 -6.01 -13.90 8.10
C GLU A 29 -4.63 -14.24 7.52
N LYS A 30 -4.00 -15.26 8.09
CA LYS A 30 -2.73 -15.78 7.54
C LYS A 30 -3.04 -16.56 6.27
N ARG A 31 -2.68 -15.98 5.11
CA ARG A 31 -2.94 -16.59 3.82
C ARG A 31 -1.91 -16.18 2.80
N ILE A 32 -1.92 -16.88 1.67
CA ILE A 32 -1.12 -16.54 0.50
C ILE A 32 -2.09 -16.19 -0.64
N PHE A 33 -1.91 -15.00 -1.21
CA PHE A 33 -2.67 -14.58 -2.39
C PHE A 33 -1.94 -15.04 -3.65
N THR A 34 -2.65 -15.73 -4.53
CA THR A 34 -2.12 -16.13 -5.83
C THR A 34 -1.97 -14.93 -6.73
N GLN A 35 -0.83 -14.82 -7.41
CA GLN A 35 -0.54 -13.70 -8.29
C GLN A 35 -0.75 -14.09 -9.77
N ARG A 36 -1.07 -13.08 -10.57
CA ARG A 36 -1.26 -13.19 -12.02
C ARG A 36 -0.62 -12.00 -12.72
N ALA A 37 -0.65 -11.98 -14.05
CA ALA A 37 -0.29 -10.79 -14.82
C ALA A 37 -1.46 -9.81 -14.76
N THR A 38 -1.30 -8.74 -13.99
CA THR A 38 -2.31 -7.71 -13.73
C THR A 38 -1.64 -6.35 -13.59
N MET A 39 -2.44 -5.27 -13.54
CA MET A 39 -1.92 -3.94 -13.23
C MET A 39 -1.36 -3.89 -11.81
N LYS A 40 -2.13 -4.39 -10.84
CA LYS A 40 -1.76 -4.37 -9.43
C LYS A 40 -1.68 -5.79 -8.88
N PRO A 41 -0.77 -6.04 -7.92
CA PRO A 41 -0.76 -7.35 -7.27
C PRO A 41 -1.99 -7.54 -6.39
N SER A 42 -2.36 -8.80 -6.18
CA SER A 42 -3.37 -9.19 -5.20
C SER A 42 -2.72 -9.35 -3.83
N GLY A 43 -3.36 -8.84 -2.80
CA GLY A 43 -2.80 -8.96 -1.46
C GLY A 43 -3.39 -7.97 -0.48
N PHE A 44 -2.70 -7.84 0.65
CA PHE A 44 -3.02 -6.88 1.68
C PHE A 44 -2.26 -5.57 1.43
N TRP A 45 -3.02 -4.49 1.28
CA TRP A 45 -2.50 -3.17 0.94
C TRP A 45 -2.39 -2.27 2.16
N TYR A 46 -1.37 -1.44 2.17
CA TYR A 46 -1.16 -0.41 3.19
C TYR A 46 -0.45 0.79 2.58
N GLY A 47 -0.62 1.94 3.21
CA GLY A 47 0.06 3.17 2.85
C GLY A 47 1.15 3.53 3.88
N PHE A 48 1.78 4.68 3.68
CA PHE A 48 2.81 5.21 4.58
C PHE A 48 2.38 6.55 5.15
N GLY A 49 2.46 6.69 6.47
CA GLY A 49 2.06 7.91 7.15
C GLY A 49 0.62 8.29 6.85
N ASN A 50 0.39 9.54 6.51
CA ASN A 50 -0.96 10.04 6.22
C ASN A 50 -1.30 10.08 4.73
N GLU A 51 -0.41 9.67 3.83
CA GLU A 51 -0.63 9.86 2.39
C GLU A 51 -1.93 9.24 1.88
N TRP A 52 -2.21 7.99 2.22
CA TRP A 52 -3.46 7.34 1.81
C TRP A 52 -4.68 7.97 2.46
N ILE A 53 -4.59 8.30 3.75
CA ILE A 53 -5.67 8.94 4.50
C ILE A 53 -6.01 10.29 3.87
N ASP A 54 -5.01 11.11 3.58
CA ASP A 54 -5.20 12.43 2.98
C ASP A 54 -5.75 12.32 1.56
N TRP A 55 -5.24 11.37 0.77
CA TRP A 55 -5.74 11.12 -0.58
C TRP A 55 -7.21 10.71 -0.57
N VAL A 56 -7.61 9.79 0.31
CA VAL A 56 -9.00 9.34 0.44
C VAL A 56 -9.90 10.50 0.83
N ARG A 57 -9.50 11.30 1.80
CA ARG A 57 -10.29 12.45 2.23
C ARG A 57 -10.50 13.49 1.14
N SER A 58 -9.51 13.68 0.28
CA SER A 58 -9.55 14.67 -0.79
C SER A 58 -10.23 14.13 -2.04
N GLU A 59 -9.94 12.90 -2.46
CA GLU A 59 -10.36 12.36 -3.75
C GLU A 59 -11.54 11.40 -3.67
N MET A 60 -11.62 10.60 -2.61
CA MET A 60 -12.63 9.55 -2.44
C MET A 60 -13.17 9.54 -1.02
N PRO A 61 -13.81 10.62 -0.55
CA PRO A 61 -14.22 10.74 0.85
C PRO A 61 -15.15 9.61 1.34
N ASP A 62 -15.92 9.01 0.45
CA ASP A 62 -16.79 7.88 0.81
C ASP A 62 -16.00 6.60 1.16
N TRP A 63 -14.71 6.56 0.86
CA TRP A 63 -13.85 5.43 1.21
C TRP A 63 -13.21 5.58 2.59
N GLU A 64 -13.38 6.72 3.25
CA GLU A 64 -12.75 6.94 4.55
C GLU A 64 -13.24 5.93 5.58
N GLY A 65 -12.28 5.28 6.26
CA GLY A 65 -12.54 4.36 7.35
C GLY A 65 -12.16 4.96 8.69
N LYS A 66 -12.85 4.56 9.74
CA LYS A 66 -12.56 5.04 11.10
C LYS A 66 -11.55 4.17 11.87
N TYR A 67 -11.29 2.96 11.40
CA TYR A 67 -10.33 2.05 12.02
C TYR A 67 -8.99 2.19 11.34
N ILE A 68 -7.98 2.57 12.10
CA ILE A 68 -6.62 2.75 11.58
C ILE A 68 -5.68 1.83 12.32
N TYR A 69 -4.93 1.05 11.56
CA TYR A 69 -3.99 0.05 12.06
C TYR A 69 -2.57 0.40 11.64
N GLU A 70 -1.64 0.20 12.55
CA GLU A 70 -0.22 0.10 12.21
C GLU A 70 0.05 -1.31 11.72
N VAL A 71 0.77 -1.42 10.61
CA VAL A 71 1.12 -2.70 9.98
C VAL A 71 2.56 -3.05 10.35
N ASP A 72 2.74 -4.16 11.06
CA ASP A 72 4.04 -4.73 11.36
C ASP A 72 4.29 -5.88 10.38
N ILE A 73 5.24 -5.67 9.48
CA ILE A 73 5.57 -6.67 8.44
C ILE A 73 6.49 -7.78 8.96
N GLY A 74 7.06 -7.62 10.16
CA GLY A 74 7.97 -8.62 10.73
C GLY A 74 9.16 -8.90 9.81
N ASN A 75 9.45 -10.18 9.61
CA ASN A 75 10.51 -10.62 8.70
C ASN A 75 10.02 -11.00 7.30
N THR A 76 8.88 -10.47 6.89
CA THR A 76 8.35 -10.64 5.53
C THR A 76 9.36 -10.14 4.50
N ASN A 77 9.63 -10.95 3.48
CA ASN A 77 10.59 -10.57 2.43
C ASN A 77 9.91 -9.64 1.42
N VAL A 78 9.98 -8.34 1.69
CA VAL A 78 9.36 -7.31 0.87
C VAL A 78 10.41 -6.62 0.02
N LEU A 79 10.15 -6.54 -1.28
CA LEU A 79 10.97 -5.73 -2.19
C LEU A 79 10.67 -4.25 -1.93
N LYS A 80 11.68 -3.49 -1.53
CA LYS A 80 11.56 -2.06 -1.23
C LYS A 80 12.14 -1.23 -2.36
N ILE A 81 11.29 -0.47 -3.02
CA ILE A 81 11.66 0.44 -4.10
C ILE A 81 11.53 1.87 -3.58
N ASP A 82 12.65 2.59 -3.51
CA ASP A 82 12.71 3.95 -2.98
C ASP A 82 13.30 4.96 -3.97
N THR A 83 13.72 4.53 -5.15
CA THR A 83 14.24 5.41 -6.19
C THR A 83 13.60 5.11 -7.55
N HIS A 84 13.61 6.12 -8.42
CA HIS A 84 13.17 5.94 -9.81
C HIS A 84 14.03 4.91 -10.56
N PHE A 85 15.32 4.89 -10.28
CA PHE A 85 16.23 3.92 -10.91
C PHE A 85 15.86 2.49 -10.54
N ASP A 86 15.58 2.21 -9.28
CA ASP A 86 15.17 0.88 -8.83
C ASP A 86 13.82 0.47 -9.41
N LEU A 87 12.88 1.43 -9.53
CA LEU A 87 11.60 1.16 -10.17
C LEU A 87 11.77 0.82 -11.66
N MET A 88 12.65 1.52 -12.34
CA MET A 88 12.98 1.23 -13.75
C MET A 88 13.56 -0.16 -13.93
N LYS A 89 14.47 -0.58 -13.04
CA LYS A 89 15.05 -1.93 -13.05
C LYS A 89 13.98 -2.99 -12.82
N PHE A 90 13.09 -2.76 -11.87
CA PHE A 90 11.95 -3.61 -11.59
C PHE A 90 11.04 -3.74 -12.82
N HIS A 91 10.69 -2.63 -13.44
CA HIS A 91 9.86 -2.62 -14.65
C HIS A 91 10.48 -3.46 -15.76
N ARG A 92 11.78 -3.26 -16.05
CA ARG A 92 12.49 -4.02 -17.08
C ARG A 92 12.49 -5.52 -16.80
N LYS A 93 12.63 -5.90 -15.54
CA LYS A 93 12.70 -7.31 -15.16
C LYS A 93 11.34 -8.03 -15.27
N TYR A 94 10.24 -7.36 -14.90
CA TYR A 94 8.96 -8.04 -14.72
C TYR A 94 7.84 -7.59 -15.67
N ALA A 95 7.94 -6.42 -16.26
CA ALA A 95 6.92 -5.88 -17.16
C ALA A 95 7.31 -6.05 -18.64
N GLU A 96 8.58 -5.87 -18.98
CA GLU A 96 9.06 -6.01 -20.36
C GLU A 96 9.30 -7.47 -20.74
N ARG A 97 8.26 -8.29 -20.65
CA ARG A 97 8.34 -9.72 -20.97
C ARG A 97 7.58 -10.04 -22.23
N LYS A 98 8.15 -10.90 -23.08
CA LYS A 98 7.57 -11.30 -24.37
C LYS A 98 6.21 -12.01 -24.22
N GLN A 99 5.97 -12.64 -23.08
CA GLN A 99 4.70 -13.33 -22.80
C GLN A 99 3.57 -12.39 -22.40
N ILE A 100 3.87 -11.13 -22.08
CA ILE A 100 2.88 -10.13 -21.69
C ILE A 100 2.62 -9.24 -22.90
N ALA A 101 1.42 -9.36 -23.48
CA ALA A 101 1.05 -8.64 -24.70
C ALA A 101 0.58 -7.21 -24.45
N ARG A 102 0.32 -6.84 -23.19
CA ARG A 102 -0.21 -5.52 -22.81
C ARG A 102 0.79 -4.80 -21.92
N ASP A 103 1.00 -3.52 -22.18
CA ASP A 103 1.93 -2.66 -21.45
C ASP A 103 1.39 -2.17 -20.09
N ASP A 104 0.08 -2.37 -19.82
CA ASP A 104 -0.55 -2.07 -18.54
C ASP A 104 -0.49 -3.26 -17.55
N LEU A 105 0.10 -4.37 -17.94
CA LEU A 105 0.21 -5.58 -17.11
C LEU A 105 1.65 -5.82 -16.67
N LEU A 106 1.78 -6.33 -15.46
CA LEU A 106 3.04 -6.77 -14.90
C LEU A 106 2.88 -8.20 -14.40
N ASP A 107 3.89 -9.03 -14.60
CA ASP A 107 3.83 -10.44 -14.19
C ASP A 107 4.16 -10.60 -12.70
N TRP A 108 3.16 -10.36 -11.87
CA TRP A 108 3.29 -10.48 -10.42
C TRP A 108 3.57 -11.91 -9.96
N SER A 109 3.21 -12.91 -10.77
CA SER A 109 3.54 -14.30 -10.45
C SER A 109 5.05 -14.54 -10.44
N GLU A 110 5.80 -13.84 -11.30
CA GLU A 110 7.26 -13.92 -11.31
C GLU A 110 7.86 -13.16 -10.13
N VAL A 111 7.29 -12.02 -9.74
CA VAL A 111 7.70 -11.29 -8.54
C VAL A 111 7.51 -12.16 -7.29
N ALA A 112 6.40 -12.87 -7.23
CA ALA A 112 6.04 -13.73 -6.10
C ALA A 112 6.97 -14.94 -5.92
N LYS A 113 7.73 -15.32 -6.95
CA LYS A 113 8.76 -16.34 -6.81
C LYS A 113 9.96 -15.86 -6.00
N GLU A 114 10.20 -14.56 -5.96
CA GLU A 114 11.37 -13.97 -5.32
C GLU A 114 11.04 -13.23 -4.02
N TYR A 115 9.82 -12.67 -3.91
CA TYR A 115 9.41 -11.80 -2.79
C TYR A 115 8.03 -12.16 -2.28
N ASP A 116 7.75 -11.76 -1.05
CA ASP A 116 6.43 -11.93 -0.40
C ASP A 116 5.56 -10.68 -0.48
N GLY A 117 6.12 -9.59 -0.96
CA GLY A 117 5.45 -8.31 -1.09
C GLY A 117 6.33 -7.26 -1.76
N ILE A 118 5.77 -6.09 -1.99
CA ILE A 118 6.45 -4.95 -2.60
C ILE A 118 6.03 -3.66 -1.90
N GLU A 119 6.98 -2.76 -1.70
CA GLU A 119 6.73 -1.38 -1.24
C GLU A 119 7.38 -0.41 -2.22
N ILE A 120 6.63 0.64 -2.57
CA ILE A 120 7.15 1.77 -3.34
C ILE A 120 6.94 3.03 -2.50
N ASN A 121 8.01 3.51 -1.87
CA ASN A 121 8.01 4.68 -1.00
C ASN A 121 9.39 5.36 -1.07
N PRO A 122 9.49 6.62 -1.48
CA PRO A 122 8.39 7.56 -1.78
C PRO A 122 7.66 7.23 -3.09
N TYR A 123 6.52 7.91 -3.29
CA TYR A 123 5.77 7.78 -4.54
C TYR A 123 6.59 8.32 -5.71
N GLN A 124 6.66 7.56 -6.78
CA GLN A 124 7.52 7.86 -7.93
C GLN A 124 6.74 8.63 -9.01
N TRP A 125 6.60 9.94 -8.84
CA TRP A 125 5.80 10.80 -9.72
C TRP A 125 6.22 10.72 -11.19
N GLU A 126 7.52 10.62 -11.47
CA GLU A 126 8.01 10.53 -12.84
C GLU A 126 7.55 9.25 -13.55
N ALA A 127 7.40 8.16 -12.80
CA ALA A 127 7.02 6.86 -13.34
C ALA A 127 5.51 6.76 -13.60
N ARG A 128 4.69 7.61 -13.01
CA ARG A 128 3.23 7.52 -13.09
C ARG A 128 2.72 7.52 -14.54
N ASN A 129 3.25 8.38 -15.37
CA ASN A 129 2.87 8.49 -16.78
C ASN A 129 3.78 7.69 -17.70
N GLN A 130 4.86 7.12 -17.17
CA GLN A 130 5.83 6.35 -17.93
C GLN A 130 5.47 4.87 -17.99
N TYR A 131 4.96 4.32 -16.89
CA TYR A 131 4.59 2.91 -16.78
C TYR A 131 3.10 2.78 -16.48
N MET A 132 2.34 2.19 -17.40
CA MET A 132 0.88 2.10 -17.30
C MET A 132 0.42 1.29 -16.09
N TRP A 133 1.13 0.24 -15.72
CA TRP A 133 0.79 -0.54 -14.53
C TRP A 133 0.90 0.32 -13.25
N TYR A 134 1.87 1.25 -13.22
CA TYR A 134 2.08 2.11 -12.06
C TYR A 134 1.07 3.26 -11.96
N TYR A 135 0.44 3.61 -13.06
CA TYR A 135 -0.57 4.68 -13.08
C TYR A 135 -1.71 4.43 -12.08
N GLY A 136 -2.02 3.17 -11.78
CA GLY A 136 -3.03 2.81 -10.80
C GLY A 136 -2.59 2.97 -9.33
N TRP A 137 -1.32 3.29 -9.08
CA TRP A 137 -0.82 3.59 -7.74
C TRP A 137 -0.93 5.10 -7.50
N ASP A 138 -1.59 5.51 -6.43
CA ASP A 138 -1.91 6.93 -6.20
C ASP A 138 -1.01 7.58 -5.16
N VAL A 139 -0.45 6.79 -4.24
CA VAL A 139 0.40 7.25 -3.13
C VAL A 139 1.49 6.22 -2.86
N ALA A 140 2.45 6.60 -2.02
CA ALA A 140 3.41 5.64 -1.47
C ALA A 140 2.64 4.53 -0.75
N SER A 141 2.88 3.28 -1.15
CA SER A 141 2.11 2.14 -0.66
C SER A 141 2.88 0.84 -0.80
N GLY A 142 2.35 -0.19 -0.15
CA GLY A 142 2.86 -1.53 -0.22
C GLY A 142 1.75 -2.56 -0.33
N CYS A 143 2.09 -3.73 -0.82
CA CYS A 143 1.18 -4.87 -0.93
C CYS A 143 1.94 -6.14 -0.56
N ILE A 144 1.39 -6.92 0.36
CA ILE A 144 1.98 -8.19 0.78
C ILE A 144 1.00 -9.30 0.42
N TRP A 145 1.51 -10.34 -0.24
CA TRP A 145 0.69 -11.49 -0.66
C TRP A 145 0.95 -12.77 0.14
N ARG A 146 2.02 -12.81 0.95
CA ARG A 146 2.25 -13.88 1.91
C ARG A 146 2.18 -13.29 3.32
N LEU A 147 1.08 -13.52 4.02
CA LEU A 147 0.71 -12.81 5.25
C LEU A 147 1.13 -13.50 6.55
N ASN A 148 1.95 -14.55 6.48
CA ASN A 148 2.27 -15.38 7.65
C ASN A 148 2.89 -14.60 8.81
N ASN A 149 3.67 -13.56 8.53
CA ASN A 149 4.43 -12.80 9.54
C ASN A 149 3.93 -11.36 9.71
N VAL A 150 2.79 -11.02 9.12
CA VAL A 150 2.22 -9.68 9.21
C VAL A 150 1.28 -9.61 10.41
N LYS A 151 1.42 -8.54 11.20
CA LYS A 151 0.57 -8.26 12.37
C LYS A 151 0.00 -6.87 12.27
N LEU A 152 -1.20 -6.69 12.80
CA LEU A 152 -1.87 -5.39 12.87
C LEU A 152 -2.02 -4.95 14.31
N LYS A 153 -1.82 -3.65 14.54
CA LYS A 153 -2.09 -3.01 15.82
C LYS A 153 -3.09 -1.89 15.59
N LEU A 154 -4.25 -1.97 16.23
CA LEU A 154 -5.23 -0.88 16.18
C LEU A 154 -4.65 0.36 16.84
N ILE A 155 -4.56 1.45 16.08
CA ILE A 155 -4.13 2.75 16.60
C ILE A 155 -5.34 3.55 17.08
N THR A 156 -6.39 3.57 16.26
CA THR A 156 -7.61 4.32 16.58
C THR A 156 -8.81 3.72 15.86
N ASP A 157 -9.95 3.78 16.53
CA ASP A 157 -11.29 3.52 16.00
C ASP A 157 -12.10 4.81 15.94
N LYS A 158 -11.40 5.97 15.93
CA LYS A 158 -11.99 7.23 16.13
C LYS A 158 -13.03 7.65 15.14
N GLY A 159 -13.51 8.69 15.36
CA GLY A 159 -14.66 9.22 14.75
C GLY A 159 -15.91 8.82 15.49
N ALA A 160 -15.93 7.66 16.10
CA ALA A 160 -17.07 7.23 16.89
C ALA A 160 -17.13 7.88 18.28
N ASP A 161 -15.97 8.07 18.90
CA ASP A 161 -15.88 8.38 20.32
C ASP A 161 -15.41 9.79 20.64
N ILE A 162 -15.46 10.69 19.66
CA ILE A 162 -14.98 12.06 19.80
C ILE A 162 -16.14 13.07 19.70
N ASP A 163 -17.31 12.64 19.81
CA ASP A 163 -18.50 13.51 19.77
C ASP A 163 -18.75 14.21 21.11
#